data_8c1dd04fb1143f1549bd86e7dcbc886d
#
_entry.id   8c1dd04fb1143f1549bd86e7dcbc886d
#
_cell.length_a   1.000
_cell.length_b   1.000
_cell.length_c   1.000
_cell.angle_alpha   90.00
_cell.angle_beta   90.00
_cell.angle_gamma   90.00
#
_symmetry.space_group_name_H-M   'P 1'
#
loop_
_entity.id
_entity.type
_entity.pdbx_description
1 polymer ?
#
loop_
_entity_poly.entity_id
_entity_poly.type
_entity_poly.pdbx_seq_one_letter_code
_entity_poly.pdbx_strand_id
1 'polypeptide(L)'
;MNTFVVRILILPCFVLSVCRAQSDPHDLAQEYIGFSTLQEAGVESANSPNSKSVSSGKKMWDHYDKTIGTPLRTWALEHIAPSPGGTVFYPFSGPDFVTVSQIFPKADRFILAAIQPAGPPVDTKTLPEAEVQAFKSKFLSEWVKFGQLGFFRTIDLNENTGSATARLTSTPVLMAFAAALGYRVQSVVPLEFNKVNGEYEPQEISPTTRWNSVRLRLSRDARDVVLDYICIDLSDGGLKSKSPERAWIEMTAQNPVLLKAASHLLPDPYFTACRAAIVTGAPLLIQDETGLDYADLKKIGDVKLYGRFAGVHKLFKQQQPELVAAYAEAGQNTLPLPFAYSYQKSAERRSMQVVRRSP
;
A
#
# COMPACT_ATOMS: atom_id res chain seq x y z
N MET A 1 -44.82 34.97 59.20
CA MET A 1 -44.66 34.33 57.88
C MET A 1 -43.17 34.11 57.63
N ASN A 2 -42.69 32.90 57.90
CA ASN A 2 -41.28 32.54 57.76
C ASN A 2 -41.11 31.85 56.41
N THR A 3 -40.31 32.49 55.53
CA THR A 3 -39.97 31.94 54.19
C THR A 3 -38.69 31.11 54.34
N PHE A 4 -38.82 29.77 54.22
CA PHE A 4 -37.69 28.86 54.15
C PHE A 4 -37.08 28.93 52.73
N VAL A 5 -35.83 29.38 52.63
CA VAL A 5 -35.06 29.29 51.39
C VAL A 5 -34.26 28.00 51.42
N VAL A 6 -34.65 27.02 50.55
CA VAL A 6 -33.90 25.80 50.35
C VAL A 6 -32.78 26.09 49.36
N ARG A 7 -31.52 26.09 49.82
CA ARG A 7 -30.33 26.10 48.97
C ARG A 7 -30.05 24.70 48.48
N ILE A 8 -30.28 24.46 47.19
CA ILE A 8 -29.82 23.25 46.50
C ILE A 8 -28.33 23.40 46.21
N LEU A 9 -27.50 22.61 46.90
CA LEU A 9 -26.08 22.43 46.54
C LEU A 9 -25.98 21.55 45.32
N ILE A 10 -25.67 22.14 44.16
CA ILE A 10 -25.29 21.40 42.96
C ILE A 10 -23.81 21.07 43.13
N LEU A 11 -23.51 19.79 43.45
CA LEU A 11 -22.13 19.28 43.33
C LEU A 11 -21.80 19.16 41.84
N PRO A 12 -20.68 19.74 41.37
CA PRO A 12 -20.21 19.44 40.02
C PRO A 12 -19.71 17.99 39.98
N CYS A 13 -20.41 17.16 39.25
CA CYS A 13 -19.85 15.87 38.83
C CYS A 13 -18.64 16.13 37.94
N PHE A 14 -17.44 16.06 38.51
CA PHE A 14 -16.22 15.91 37.73
C PHE A 14 -16.25 14.54 37.07
N VAL A 15 -16.69 14.50 35.81
CA VAL A 15 -16.41 13.36 34.93
C VAL A 15 -14.91 13.39 34.68
N LEU A 16 -14.15 12.61 35.44
CA LEU A 16 -12.77 12.25 35.13
C LEU A 16 -12.82 11.49 33.80
N SER A 17 -12.69 12.22 32.71
CA SER A 17 -12.30 11.61 31.43
C SER A 17 -10.92 10.99 31.64
N VAL A 18 -10.91 9.69 31.93
CA VAL A 18 -9.66 8.92 31.87
C VAL A 18 -9.22 8.97 30.42
N CYS A 19 -8.36 9.94 30.08
CA CYS A 19 -7.59 9.92 28.87
C CYS A 19 -6.72 8.65 28.94
N ARG A 20 -7.21 7.54 28.38
CA ARG A 20 -6.43 6.34 28.22
C ARG A 20 -5.27 6.74 27.30
N ALA A 21 -4.04 6.69 27.80
CA ALA A 21 -2.86 6.98 27.00
C ALA A 21 -2.91 6.04 25.77
N GLN A 22 -2.98 6.64 24.59
CA GLN A 22 -2.93 5.89 23.34
C GLN A 22 -1.54 5.24 23.24
N SER A 23 -1.49 3.95 22.90
CA SER A 23 -0.22 3.24 22.73
C SER A 23 0.69 3.94 21.71
N ASP A 24 1.99 3.97 21.95
CA ASP A 24 2.96 4.55 21.01
C ASP A 24 2.82 3.85 19.66
N PRO A 25 2.67 4.57 18.55
CA PRO A 25 2.51 3.97 17.22
C PRO A 25 3.68 3.09 16.81
N HIS A 26 4.90 3.38 17.27
CA HIS A 26 6.05 2.52 17.00
C HIS A 26 5.98 1.20 17.76
N ASP A 27 5.55 1.24 19.01
CA ASP A 27 5.38 0.02 19.82
C ASP A 27 4.31 -0.89 19.20
N LEU A 28 3.21 -0.33 18.71
CA LEU A 28 2.20 -1.07 17.95
C LEU A 28 2.79 -1.68 16.67
N ALA A 29 3.58 -0.92 15.93
CA ALA A 29 4.22 -1.41 14.71
C ALA A 29 5.19 -2.57 15.00
N GLN A 30 5.95 -2.50 16.09
CA GLN A 30 6.82 -3.58 16.56
C GLN A 30 6.02 -4.79 17.03
N GLU A 31 4.90 -4.59 17.70
CA GLU A 31 3.98 -5.66 18.09
C GLU A 31 3.45 -6.40 16.86
N TYR A 32 3.03 -5.68 15.82
CA TYR A 32 2.53 -6.30 14.57
C TYR A 32 3.63 -7.13 13.87
N ILE A 33 4.88 -6.65 13.82
CA ILE A 33 5.99 -7.47 13.32
C ILE A 33 6.18 -8.71 14.21
N GLY A 34 6.03 -8.56 15.52
CA GLY A 34 6.10 -9.68 16.46
C GLY A 34 5.14 -10.82 16.08
N PHE A 35 3.96 -10.50 15.53
CA PHE A 35 3.02 -11.53 15.06
C PHE A 35 3.59 -12.36 13.90
N SER A 36 4.44 -11.78 13.08
CA SER A 36 5.12 -12.49 12.00
C SER A 36 6.11 -13.56 12.50
N THR A 37 6.49 -13.51 13.77
CA THR A 37 7.38 -14.49 14.38
C THR A 37 6.65 -15.64 15.08
N LEU A 38 5.31 -15.55 15.24
CA LEU A 38 4.51 -16.60 15.83
C LEU A 38 4.54 -17.84 14.92
N GLN A 39 4.75 -19.01 15.54
CA GLN A 39 4.42 -20.27 14.90
C GLN A 39 2.91 -20.41 14.92
N GLU A 40 2.29 -20.80 13.80
CA GLU A 40 0.90 -21.25 13.84
C GLU A 40 0.81 -22.44 14.80
N ALA A 41 0.31 -22.18 16.00
CA ALA A 41 -0.02 -23.23 16.95
C ALA A 41 -1.24 -23.99 16.36
N GLY A 42 -0.94 -25.11 15.69
CA GLY A 42 -1.87 -26.22 15.56
C GLY A 42 -3.20 -25.96 14.83
N VAL A 43 -3.20 -25.33 13.67
CA VAL A 43 -4.28 -25.56 12.70
C VAL A 43 -3.82 -26.63 11.73
N GLU A 44 -3.85 -27.87 12.17
CA GLU A 44 -3.84 -29.04 11.29
C GLU A 44 -5.12 -28.98 10.44
N SER A 45 -5.01 -28.44 9.24
CA SER A 45 -5.99 -28.74 8.20
C SER A 45 -5.82 -30.21 7.81
N ALA A 46 -6.67 -31.06 8.35
CA ALA A 46 -6.61 -32.51 8.27
C ALA A 46 -6.74 -33.11 6.86
N ASN A 47 -6.70 -32.30 5.79
CA ASN A 47 -6.96 -32.77 4.43
C ASN A 47 -6.04 -32.19 3.35
N SER A 48 -4.76 -31.89 3.65
CA SER A 48 -3.79 -31.58 2.59
C SER A 48 -2.57 -32.50 2.67
N PRO A 49 -2.29 -33.33 1.63
CA PRO A 49 -1.19 -34.29 1.64
C PRO A 49 0.22 -33.66 1.51
N ASN A 50 0.35 -32.35 1.60
CA ASN A 50 1.61 -31.60 1.51
C ASN A 50 1.84 -30.61 2.67
N SER A 51 1.53 -30.99 3.89
CA SER A 51 1.91 -30.20 5.09
C SER A 51 3.43 -30.30 5.37
N LYS A 52 4.26 -29.76 4.45
CA LYS A 52 5.65 -29.42 4.79
C LYS A 52 5.63 -28.13 5.59
N SER A 53 5.87 -28.24 6.88
CA SER A 53 6.22 -27.22 7.87
C SER A 53 5.78 -25.80 7.52
N VAL A 54 4.76 -25.30 8.20
CA VAL A 54 4.38 -23.88 8.22
C VAL A 54 5.60 -23.06 8.58
N SER A 55 6.13 -22.36 7.59
CA SER A 55 7.25 -21.45 7.81
C SER A 55 6.76 -20.26 8.64
N SER A 56 7.43 -19.92 9.74
CA SER A 56 7.12 -18.72 10.52
C SER A 56 7.11 -17.49 9.60
N GLY A 57 6.29 -16.48 9.90
CA GLY A 57 6.24 -15.23 9.12
C GLY A 57 7.61 -14.58 8.97
N LYS A 58 8.51 -14.74 9.97
CA LYS A 58 9.91 -14.31 9.87
C LYS A 58 10.65 -15.02 8.73
N LYS A 59 10.55 -16.34 8.62
CA LYS A 59 11.19 -17.09 7.50
C LYS A 59 10.63 -16.62 6.16
N MET A 60 9.35 -16.28 6.10
CA MET A 60 8.72 -15.79 4.88
C MET A 60 9.21 -14.39 4.52
N TRP A 61 9.41 -13.51 5.52
CA TRP A 61 10.01 -12.20 5.31
C TRP A 61 11.47 -12.31 4.84
N ASP A 62 12.27 -13.14 5.50
CA ASP A 62 13.66 -13.40 5.11
C ASP A 62 13.75 -13.96 3.68
N HIS A 63 12.81 -14.85 3.32
CA HIS A 63 12.70 -15.36 1.95
C HIS A 63 12.33 -14.26 0.96
N TYR A 64 11.33 -13.44 1.27
CA TYR A 64 10.93 -12.29 0.45
C TYR A 64 12.10 -11.33 0.25
N ASP A 65 12.76 -10.93 1.32
CA ASP A 65 13.88 -9.98 1.23
C ASP A 65 15.04 -10.52 0.40
N LYS A 66 15.36 -11.80 0.55
CA LYS A 66 16.40 -12.47 -0.23
C LYS A 66 16.05 -12.60 -1.71
N THR A 67 14.81 -12.93 -2.05
CA THR A 67 14.42 -13.31 -3.41
C THR A 67 13.82 -12.14 -4.21
N ILE A 68 13.26 -11.16 -3.54
CA ILE A 68 12.62 -9.99 -4.15
C ILE A 68 13.23 -8.70 -3.63
N GLY A 69 13.20 -8.46 -2.32
CA GLY A 69 13.54 -7.17 -1.72
C GLY A 69 14.97 -6.72 -2.03
N THR A 70 15.96 -7.53 -1.72
CA THR A 70 17.38 -7.21 -2.00
C THR A 70 17.66 -7.08 -3.51
N PRO A 71 17.24 -8.02 -4.38
CA PRO A 71 17.40 -7.85 -5.82
C PRO A 71 16.68 -6.60 -6.38
N LEU A 72 15.49 -6.26 -5.86
CA LEU A 72 14.74 -5.07 -6.25
C LEU A 72 15.50 -3.79 -5.90
N ARG A 73 16.02 -3.69 -4.66
CA ARG A 73 16.83 -2.53 -4.23
C ARG A 73 18.07 -2.34 -5.10
N THR A 74 18.79 -3.42 -5.37
CA THR A 74 19.99 -3.38 -6.24
C THR A 74 19.62 -2.91 -7.64
N TRP A 75 18.61 -3.50 -8.24
CA TRP A 75 18.12 -3.11 -9.56
C TRP A 75 17.68 -1.64 -9.59
N ALA A 76 16.94 -1.18 -8.58
CA ALA A 76 16.49 0.20 -8.52
C ALA A 76 17.66 1.19 -8.41
N LEU A 77 18.68 0.87 -7.61
CA LEU A 77 19.89 1.71 -7.51
C LEU A 77 20.64 1.82 -8.84
N GLU A 78 20.70 0.76 -9.64
CA GLU A 78 21.40 0.73 -10.89
C GLU A 78 20.64 1.42 -12.04
N HIS A 79 19.29 1.25 -12.05
CA HIS A 79 18.50 1.62 -13.23
C HIS A 79 17.58 2.82 -13.00
N ILE A 80 17.21 3.11 -11.76
CA ILE A 80 16.31 4.21 -11.40
C ILE A 80 17.07 5.40 -10.81
N ALA A 81 18.28 5.17 -10.29
CA ALA A 81 19.12 6.24 -9.72
C ALA A 81 19.63 7.24 -10.81
N PRO A 82 19.81 8.53 -10.46
CA PRO A 82 19.45 9.07 -9.17
C PRO A 82 17.94 9.22 -9.06
N SER A 83 17.33 8.45 -8.16
CA SER A 83 15.95 8.71 -7.78
C SER A 83 15.91 10.07 -7.10
N PRO A 84 15.15 11.05 -7.60
CA PRO A 84 15.04 12.32 -6.90
C PRO A 84 14.45 12.08 -5.52
N GLY A 85 14.83 12.89 -4.53
CA GLY A 85 14.02 13.12 -3.36
C GLY A 85 12.62 13.61 -3.77
N GLY A 86 11.74 13.85 -2.83
CA GLY A 86 10.41 14.37 -3.11
C GLY A 86 9.31 13.31 -3.07
N THR A 87 8.24 13.56 -3.80
CA THR A 87 7.02 12.73 -3.74
C THR A 87 7.03 11.63 -4.80
N VAL A 88 6.50 10.44 -4.43
CA VAL A 88 6.22 9.33 -5.37
C VAL A 88 4.74 8.98 -5.27
N PHE A 89 4.10 8.77 -6.40
CA PHE A 89 2.70 8.37 -6.50
C PHE A 89 2.57 6.89 -6.90
N TYR A 90 1.75 6.14 -6.15
CA TYR A 90 1.49 4.73 -6.41
C TYR A 90 -0.02 4.45 -6.39
N PRO A 91 -0.73 4.68 -7.51
CA PRO A 91 -2.14 4.33 -7.64
C PRO A 91 -2.32 2.80 -7.71
N PHE A 92 -3.48 2.34 -7.27
CA PHE A 92 -3.85 0.91 -7.18
C PHE A 92 -2.93 0.07 -6.29
N SER A 93 -2.22 0.73 -5.35
CA SER A 93 -1.15 0.11 -4.56
C SER A 93 -1.64 -0.86 -3.48
N GLY A 94 -2.86 -0.68 -2.94
CA GLY A 94 -3.15 -1.23 -1.63
C GLY A 94 -2.08 -0.78 -0.61
N PRO A 95 -1.79 -1.55 0.46
CA PRO A 95 -0.79 -1.18 1.46
C PRO A 95 0.66 -1.54 1.06
N ASP A 96 1.01 -1.57 -0.23
CA ASP A 96 2.33 -2.01 -0.71
C ASP A 96 3.43 -0.92 -0.57
N PHE A 97 3.62 -0.44 0.65
CA PHE A 97 4.72 0.48 0.97
C PHE A 97 6.10 -0.17 0.75
N VAL A 98 6.18 -1.49 0.95
CA VAL A 98 7.45 -2.23 0.83
C VAL A 98 8.08 -2.05 -0.54
N THR A 99 7.31 -2.23 -1.60
CA THR A 99 7.85 -2.13 -2.97
C THR A 99 8.27 -0.70 -3.31
N VAL A 100 7.39 0.27 -3.07
CA VAL A 100 7.64 1.64 -3.50
C VAL A 100 8.82 2.28 -2.76
N SER A 101 8.97 2.01 -1.46
CA SER A 101 10.08 2.55 -0.65
C SER A 101 11.43 1.94 -1.01
N GLN A 102 11.45 0.72 -1.56
CA GLN A 102 12.66 0.06 -2.02
C GLN A 102 13.07 0.51 -3.43
N ILE A 103 12.11 0.85 -4.29
CA ILE A 103 12.39 1.44 -5.62
C ILE A 103 12.85 2.89 -5.49
N PHE A 104 12.27 3.65 -4.57
CA PHE A 104 12.55 5.07 -4.36
C PHE A 104 13.09 5.35 -2.94
N PRO A 105 14.27 4.84 -2.58
CA PRO A 105 14.79 4.90 -1.20
C PRO A 105 15.10 6.33 -0.71
N LYS A 106 15.16 7.31 -1.62
CA LYS A 106 15.42 8.73 -1.32
C LYS A 106 14.17 9.60 -1.35
N ALA A 107 13.00 9.04 -1.62
CA ALA A 107 11.76 9.81 -1.58
C ALA A 107 11.44 10.27 -0.14
N ASP A 108 10.91 11.48 -0.03
CA ASP A 108 10.52 12.10 1.24
C ASP A 108 9.03 11.90 1.52
N ARG A 109 8.24 11.64 0.47
CA ARG A 109 6.81 11.37 0.58
C ARG A 109 6.39 10.27 -0.38
N PHE A 110 5.55 9.36 0.12
CA PHE A 110 4.89 8.33 -0.66
C PHE A 110 3.38 8.55 -0.59
N ILE A 111 2.71 8.56 -1.74
CA ILE A 111 1.26 8.64 -1.85
C ILE A 111 0.78 7.33 -2.46
N LEU A 112 0.19 6.48 -1.64
CA LEU A 112 -0.45 5.22 -2.04
C LEU A 112 -1.95 5.46 -2.19
N ALA A 113 -2.53 5.09 -3.32
CA ALA A 113 -3.96 5.25 -3.55
C ALA A 113 -4.64 3.90 -3.82
N ALA A 114 -5.76 3.67 -3.13
CA ALA A 114 -6.57 2.47 -3.26
C ALA A 114 -8.05 2.78 -2.97
N ILE A 115 -8.95 1.86 -3.30
CA ILE A 115 -10.39 2.03 -3.03
C ILE A 115 -10.78 1.60 -1.61
N GLN A 116 -9.95 0.78 -0.95
CA GLN A 116 -10.25 0.27 0.39
C GLN A 116 -9.91 1.30 1.46
N PRO A 117 -10.75 1.46 2.49
CA PRO A 117 -10.42 2.29 3.65
C PRO A 117 -9.15 1.81 4.37
N ALA A 118 -8.39 2.76 4.89
CA ALA A 118 -7.17 2.49 5.65
C ALA A 118 -7.45 1.74 6.96
N GLY A 119 -8.52 2.14 7.65
CA GLY A 119 -8.83 1.71 9.02
C GLY A 119 -7.90 2.31 10.08
N PRO A 120 -8.28 2.28 11.35
CA PRO A 120 -7.42 2.75 12.45
C PRO A 120 -6.28 1.78 12.73
N PRO A 121 -5.23 2.22 13.45
CA PRO A 121 -4.33 1.30 14.14
C PRO A 121 -5.10 0.49 15.18
N VAL A 122 -4.72 -0.76 15.40
CA VAL A 122 -5.38 -1.69 16.32
C VAL A 122 -4.52 -1.85 17.56
N ASP A 123 -4.97 -1.34 18.70
CA ASP A 123 -4.32 -1.58 19.98
C ASP A 123 -4.85 -2.89 20.59
N THR A 124 -4.07 -3.96 20.47
CA THR A 124 -4.47 -5.29 20.94
C THR A 124 -4.68 -5.35 22.44
N LYS A 125 -4.05 -4.45 23.22
CA LYS A 125 -4.27 -4.36 24.68
C LYS A 125 -5.68 -3.91 25.07
N THR A 126 -6.42 -3.36 24.12
CA THR A 126 -7.80 -2.90 24.32
C THR A 126 -8.86 -3.90 23.88
N LEU A 127 -8.44 -4.99 23.22
CA LEU A 127 -9.34 -6.00 22.66
C LEU A 127 -9.52 -7.20 23.59
N PRO A 128 -10.68 -7.88 23.53
CA PRO A 128 -10.86 -9.20 24.11
C PRO A 128 -9.86 -10.21 23.52
N GLU A 129 -9.39 -11.17 24.33
CA GLU A 129 -8.39 -12.16 23.91
C GLU A 129 -8.75 -12.89 22.61
N ALA A 130 -10.03 -13.28 22.45
CA ALA A 130 -10.49 -13.95 21.23
C ALA A 130 -10.32 -13.07 19.97
N GLU A 131 -10.53 -11.76 20.09
CA GLU A 131 -10.34 -10.80 18.99
C GLU A 131 -8.85 -10.57 18.68
N VAL A 132 -8.02 -10.55 19.73
CA VAL A 132 -6.54 -10.49 19.60
C VAL A 132 -6.05 -11.69 18.80
N GLN A 133 -6.49 -12.90 19.13
CA GLN A 133 -6.08 -14.12 18.41
C GLN A 133 -6.56 -14.13 16.97
N ALA A 134 -7.80 -13.68 16.72
CA ALA A 134 -8.33 -13.56 15.35
C ALA A 134 -7.51 -12.56 14.52
N PHE A 135 -7.18 -11.39 15.09
CA PHE A 135 -6.36 -10.38 14.44
C PHE A 135 -4.95 -10.90 14.10
N LYS A 136 -4.27 -11.54 15.07
CA LYS A 136 -2.94 -12.14 14.89
C LYS A 136 -2.94 -13.18 13.77
N SER A 137 -3.91 -14.09 13.78
CA SER A 137 -4.03 -15.15 12.77
C SER A 137 -4.25 -14.56 11.37
N LYS A 138 -5.15 -13.56 11.24
CA LYS A 138 -5.40 -12.90 9.96
C LYS A 138 -4.16 -12.13 9.48
N PHE A 139 -3.49 -11.40 10.38
CA PHE A 139 -2.26 -10.67 10.06
C PHE A 139 -1.17 -11.63 9.54
N LEU A 140 -0.91 -12.72 10.26
CA LEU A 140 0.09 -13.72 9.85
C LEU A 140 -0.24 -14.34 8.48
N SER A 141 -1.52 -14.67 8.26
CA SER A 141 -1.99 -15.20 6.97
C SER A 141 -1.68 -14.24 5.81
N GLU A 142 -2.01 -12.96 5.97
CA GLU A 142 -1.76 -11.96 4.92
C GLU A 142 -0.25 -11.66 4.74
N TRP A 143 0.52 -11.67 5.83
CA TRP A 143 1.97 -11.53 5.78
C TRP A 143 2.63 -12.68 4.99
N VAL A 144 2.20 -13.91 5.23
CA VAL A 144 2.68 -15.10 4.50
C VAL A 144 2.28 -15.02 3.02
N LYS A 145 1.04 -14.64 2.71
CA LYS A 145 0.59 -14.45 1.33
C LYS A 145 1.42 -13.38 0.61
N PHE A 146 1.69 -12.25 1.27
CA PHE A 146 2.56 -11.22 0.71
C PHE A 146 3.95 -11.75 0.41
N GLY A 147 4.59 -12.45 1.36
CA GLY A 147 5.90 -13.05 1.14
C GLY A 147 5.94 -14.06 -0.01
N GLN A 148 4.83 -14.75 -0.25
CA GLN A 148 4.68 -15.66 -1.37
C GLN A 148 4.44 -14.96 -2.71
N LEU A 149 3.62 -13.92 -2.75
CA LEU A 149 3.16 -13.27 -3.97
C LEU A 149 4.01 -12.04 -4.33
N GLY A 150 4.56 -11.35 -3.33
CA GLY A 150 5.23 -10.08 -3.49
C GLY A 150 4.28 -8.89 -3.69
N PHE A 151 2.98 -9.07 -3.48
CA PHE A 151 1.95 -8.02 -3.50
C PHE A 151 0.75 -8.41 -2.64
N PHE A 152 -0.12 -7.44 -2.30
CA PHE A 152 -1.37 -7.67 -1.59
C PHE A 152 -2.54 -7.86 -2.54
N ARG A 153 -3.40 -8.82 -2.18
CA ARG A 153 -4.76 -8.87 -2.67
C ARG A 153 -5.63 -8.10 -1.67
N THR A 154 -5.83 -6.82 -1.91
CA THR A 154 -6.54 -5.94 -0.97
C THR A 154 -7.98 -6.36 -0.67
N ILE A 155 -8.62 -7.10 -1.59
CA ILE A 155 -9.93 -7.69 -1.36
C ILE A 155 -9.90 -8.68 -0.18
N ASP A 156 -8.81 -9.42 0.00
CA ASP A 156 -8.67 -10.42 1.07
C ASP A 156 -8.55 -9.74 2.46
N LEU A 157 -8.10 -8.48 2.52
CA LEU A 157 -8.01 -7.72 3.78
C LEU A 157 -9.39 -7.39 4.35
N ASN A 158 -10.39 -7.19 3.49
CA ASN A 158 -11.74 -6.78 3.88
C ASN A 158 -12.71 -7.96 4.02
N GLU A 159 -12.31 -9.18 3.62
CA GLU A 159 -13.15 -10.37 3.76
C GLU A 159 -13.17 -10.86 5.21
N ASN A 160 -14.35 -10.77 5.84
CA ASN A 160 -14.82 -11.51 6.99
C ASN A 160 -13.87 -11.75 8.17
N THR A 161 -13.66 -10.73 8.97
CA THR A 161 -13.49 -10.95 10.41
C THR A 161 -14.84 -10.70 11.08
N GLY A 162 -15.40 -11.67 11.78
CA GLY A 162 -16.75 -11.60 12.37
C GLY A 162 -16.97 -10.46 13.39
N SER A 163 -15.94 -9.70 13.75
CA SER A 163 -15.99 -8.53 14.62
C SER A 163 -15.59 -7.26 13.86
N ALA A 164 -16.34 -6.18 14.06
CA ALA A 164 -16.04 -4.89 13.46
C ALA A 164 -14.78 -4.23 14.06
N THR A 165 -14.37 -4.62 15.27
CA THR A 165 -13.28 -4.01 16.05
C THR A 165 -11.90 -4.62 15.78
N ALA A 166 -11.85 -5.89 15.39
CA ALA A 166 -10.61 -6.65 15.18
C ALA A 166 -10.29 -6.89 13.68
N ARG A 167 -10.75 -6.01 12.79
CA ARG A 167 -10.49 -6.16 11.35
C ARG A 167 -9.05 -5.81 11.01
N LEU A 168 -8.37 -6.70 10.31
CA LEU A 168 -7.13 -6.33 9.66
C LEU A 168 -7.44 -5.39 8.49
N THR A 169 -6.93 -4.17 8.60
CA THR A 169 -7.06 -3.11 7.60
C THR A 169 -5.69 -2.70 7.08
N SER A 170 -5.62 -1.72 6.17
CA SER A 170 -4.36 -1.30 5.57
C SER A 170 -3.39 -0.65 6.57
N THR A 171 -3.88 0.09 7.57
CA THR A 171 -3.01 0.82 8.52
C THR A 171 -2.08 -0.09 9.32
N PRO A 172 -2.55 -1.16 10.00
CA PRO A 172 -1.66 -2.09 10.68
C PRO A 172 -0.60 -2.73 9.76
N VAL A 173 -0.98 -3.03 8.51
CA VAL A 173 -0.06 -3.59 7.52
C VAL A 173 1.02 -2.58 7.12
N LEU A 174 0.65 -1.33 6.86
CA LEU A 174 1.59 -0.24 6.55
C LEU A 174 2.57 0.00 7.72
N MET A 175 2.07 0.01 8.95
CA MET A 175 2.89 0.16 10.15
C MET A 175 3.90 -0.98 10.30
N ALA A 176 3.46 -2.23 10.12
CA ALA A 176 4.33 -3.40 10.17
C ALA A 176 5.41 -3.36 9.08
N PHE A 177 5.06 -2.98 7.86
CA PHE A 177 6.05 -2.84 6.79
C PHE A 177 7.04 -1.71 7.03
N ALA A 178 6.57 -0.58 7.53
CA ALA A 178 7.46 0.52 7.89
C ALA A 178 8.50 0.03 8.92
N ALA A 179 8.04 -0.66 9.96
CA ALA A 179 8.93 -1.19 10.99
C ALA A 179 9.85 -2.31 10.47
N ALA A 180 9.35 -3.23 9.62
CA ALA A 180 10.16 -4.28 8.99
C ALA A 180 11.28 -3.73 8.08
N LEU A 181 11.06 -2.54 7.51
CA LEU A 181 12.05 -1.81 6.71
C LEU A 181 12.96 -0.90 7.54
N GLY A 182 12.86 -0.95 8.88
CA GLY A 182 13.68 -0.18 9.80
C GLY A 182 13.23 1.28 10.00
N TYR A 183 12.01 1.63 9.60
CA TYR A 183 11.45 2.94 9.94
C TYR A 183 10.89 2.94 11.36
N ARG A 184 11.09 4.06 12.08
CA ARG A 184 10.33 4.38 13.27
C ARG A 184 9.01 5.04 12.86
N VAL A 185 7.89 4.53 13.35
CA VAL A 185 6.57 5.15 13.18
C VAL A 185 6.41 6.22 14.26
N GLN A 186 6.42 7.48 13.88
CA GLN A 186 6.33 8.62 14.79
C GLN A 186 4.87 8.98 15.11
N SER A 187 4.01 8.95 14.10
CA SER A 187 2.57 9.22 14.26
C SER A 187 1.75 8.56 13.16
N VAL A 188 0.49 8.29 13.48
CA VAL A 188 -0.55 7.84 12.55
C VAL A 188 -1.76 8.72 12.75
N VAL A 189 -2.17 9.45 11.71
CA VAL A 189 -3.30 10.37 11.76
C VAL A 189 -4.25 10.15 10.61
N PRO A 190 -5.58 10.21 10.82
CA PRO A 190 -6.55 10.15 9.75
C PRO A 190 -6.46 11.39 8.86
N LEU A 191 -6.75 11.21 7.57
CA LEU A 191 -6.81 12.28 6.60
C LEU A 191 -8.24 12.45 6.07
N GLU A 192 -8.63 13.70 5.83
CA GLU A 192 -9.84 14.06 5.12
C GLU A 192 -9.49 14.93 3.91
N PHE A 193 -10.26 14.74 2.84
CA PHE A 193 -10.10 15.54 1.63
C PHE A 193 -10.77 16.90 1.80
N ASN A 194 -9.98 17.96 1.83
CA ASN A 194 -10.47 19.33 1.88
C ASN A 194 -10.81 19.80 0.45
N LYS A 195 -12.11 19.91 0.13
CA LYS A 195 -12.58 20.28 -1.19
C LYS A 195 -12.31 21.75 -1.55
N VAL A 196 -11.96 22.59 -0.59
CA VAL A 196 -11.69 24.02 -0.82
C VAL A 196 -10.30 24.21 -1.43
N ASN A 197 -9.29 23.53 -0.87
CA ASN A 197 -7.91 23.62 -1.37
C ASN A 197 -7.47 22.40 -2.20
N GLY A 198 -8.29 21.35 -2.27
CA GLY A 198 -8.01 20.15 -3.05
C GLY A 198 -6.93 19.24 -2.45
N GLU A 199 -6.72 19.28 -1.13
CA GLU A 199 -5.66 18.54 -0.44
C GLU A 199 -6.23 17.58 0.61
N TYR A 200 -5.45 16.52 0.93
CA TYR A 200 -5.70 15.65 2.08
C TYR A 200 -5.04 16.20 3.34
N GLU A 201 -5.85 16.53 4.33
CA GLU A 201 -5.42 17.17 5.58
C GLU A 201 -5.64 16.26 6.78
N PRO A 202 -4.76 16.35 7.81
CA PRO A 202 -4.98 15.66 9.08
C PRO A 202 -6.29 16.08 9.76
N GLN A 203 -7.03 15.09 10.27
CA GLN A 203 -8.22 15.32 11.10
C GLN A 203 -7.90 15.16 12.58
N GLU A 204 -8.70 15.82 13.43
CA GLU A 204 -8.76 15.51 14.86
C GLU A 204 -9.39 14.12 15.05
N ILE A 205 -8.81 13.34 15.96
CA ILE A 205 -9.32 12.00 16.28
C ILE A 205 -10.48 12.14 17.26
N SER A 206 -11.64 11.63 16.86
CA SER A 206 -12.86 11.55 17.68
C SER A 206 -13.48 10.15 17.55
N PRO A 207 -14.44 9.78 18.37
CA PRO A 207 -15.14 8.49 18.24
C PRO A 207 -15.85 8.30 16.90
N THR A 208 -16.14 9.38 16.19
CA THR A 208 -16.82 9.37 14.88
C THR A 208 -15.87 9.52 13.72
N THR A 209 -14.56 9.64 13.96
CA THR A 209 -13.56 9.80 12.89
C THR A 209 -13.57 8.60 11.96
N ARG A 210 -13.70 8.90 10.66
CA ARG A 210 -13.59 7.88 9.60
C ARG A 210 -12.13 7.74 9.20
N TRP A 211 -11.59 6.57 9.35
CA TRP A 211 -10.23 6.22 8.94
C TRP A 211 -10.22 5.72 7.49
N ASN A 212 -10.72 6.55 6.57
CA ASN A 212 -10.68 6.22 5.15
C ASN A 212 -9.25 6.34 4.63
N SER A 213 -8.63 7.48 4.85
CA SER A 213 -7.24 7.75 4.48
C SER A 213 -6.42 8.04 5.73
N VAL A 214 -5.11 7.77 5.67
CA VAL A 214 -4.22 8.00 6.81
C VAL A 214 -2.87 8.54 6.36
N ARG A 215 -2.24 9.31 7.24
CA ARG A 215 -0.83 9.71 7.15
C ARG A 215 -0.04 9.05 8.25
N LEU A 216 1.04 8.38 7.87
CA LEU A 216 2.09 7.96 8.78
C LEU A 216 3.27 8.92 8.63
N ARG A 217 3.75 9.46 9.75
CA ARG A 217 5.06 10.11 9.81
C ARG A 217 6.06 9.06 10.25
N LEU A 218 7.10 8.90 9.46
CA LEU A 218 8.13 7.89 9.62
C LEU A 218 9.49 8.56 9.71
N SER A 219 10.44 7.92 10.40
CA SER A 219 11.85 8.36 10.34
C SER A 219 12.78 7.15 10.20
N ARG A 220 13.85 7.33 9.43
CA ARG A 220 14.94 6.36 9.27
C ARG A 220 16.23 7.10 8.89
N ASP A 221 17.35 6.74 9.51
CA ASP A 221 18.67 7.34 9.21
C ASP A 221 18.65 8.88 9.29
N ALA A 222 18.03 9.43 10.35
CA ALA A 222 17.83 10.86 10.59
C ALA A 222 17.02 11.61 9.50
N ARG A 223 16.30 10.89 8.64
CA ARG A 223 15.40 11.45 7.63
C ARG A 223 13.95 11.22 8.03
N ASP A 224 13.16 12.26 7.93
CA ASP A 224 11.70 12.19 8.03
C ASP A 224 11.10 11.81 6.68
N VAL A 225 10.12 10.93 6.72
CA VAL A 225 9.39 10.41 5.55
C VAL A 225 7.90 10.45 5.85
N VAL A 226 7.12 10.90 4.88
CA VAL A 226 5.65 10.91 4.96
C VAL A 226 5.10 9.79 4.08
N LEU A 227 4.23 8.97 4.65
CA LEU A 227 3.48 7.95 3.94
C LEU A 227 1.99 8.27 4.04
N ASP A 228 1.39 8.66 2.93
CA ASP A 228 -0.05 8.87 2.79
C ASP A 228 -0.68 7.67 2.10
N TYR A 229 -1.66 7.05 2.75
CA TYR A 229 -2.55 6.07 2.15
C TYR A 229 -3.90 6.73 1.93
N ILE A 230 -4.29 6.87 0.68
CA ILE A 230 -5.46 7.62 0.24
C ILE A 230 -6.52 6.64 -0.27
N CYS A 231 -7.67 6.63 0.40
CA CYS A 231 -8.86 5.90 -0.05
C CYS A 231 -9.61 6.78 -1.07
N ILE A 232 -9.51 6.41 -2.34
CA ILE A 232 -10.11 7.17 -3.44
C ILE A 232 -10.56 6.22 -4.55
N ASP A 233 -11.70 6.52 -5.15
CA ASP A 233 -12.16 5.88 -6.38
C ASP A 233 -11.48 6.53 -7.59
N LEU A 234 -10.55 5.81 -8.20
CA LEU A 234 -9.78 6.24 -9.38
C LEU A 234 -10.52 6.03 -10.70
N SER A 235 -11.74 5.47 -10.68
CA SER A 235 -12.56 5.36 -11.87
C SER A 235 -13.09 6.73 -12.34
N ASP A 236 -13.58 6.80 -13.58
CA ASP A 236 -14.21 8.01 -14.12
C ASP A 236 -15.47 8.39 -13.34
N GLY A 237 -16.09 7.43 -12.64
CA GLY A 237 -17.20 7.68 -11.72
C GLY A 237 -16.77 8.46 -10.47
N GLY A 238 -15.58 8.18 -9.93
CA GLY A 238 -14.97 8.91 -8.82
C GLY A 238 -14.32 10.22 -9.27
N LEU A 239 -13.63 10.21 -10.43
CA LEU A 239 -12.89 11.35 -10.96
C LEU A 239 -13.72 12.17 -11.99
N LYS A 240 -14.86 12.67 -11.56
CA LYS A 240 -15.75 13.45 -12.41
C LYS A 240 -15.06 14.69 -12.98
N SER A 241 -15.44 15.09 -14.18
CA SER A 241 -14.92 16.31 -14.81
C SER A 241 -15.07 17.53 -13.89
N LYS A 242 -13.99 18.28 -13.72
CA LYS A 242 -13.88 19.45 -12.83
C LYS A 242 -14.08 19.17 -11.34
N SER A 243 -14.06 17.90 -10.90
CA SER A 243 -14.07 17.62 -9.46
C SER A 243 -12.71 17.95 -8.82
N PRO A 244 -12.69 18.34 -7.54
CA PRO A 244 -11.43 18.54 -6.82
C PRO A 244 -10.57 17.29 -6.75
N GLU A 245 -11.17 16.10 -6.65
CA GLU A 245 -10.49 14.81 -6.65
C GLU A 245 -9.74 14.56 -7.97
N ARG A 246 -10.35 14.95 -9.10
CA ARG A 246 -9.69 14.88 -10.40
C ARG A 246 -8.49 15.82 -10.50
N ALA A 247 -8.65 17.07 -10.06
CA ALA A 247 -7.55 18.03 -10.02
C ALA A 247 -6.40 17.54 -9.12
N TRP A 248 -6.72 16.92 -7.99
CA TRP A 248 -5.73 16.31 -7.09
C TRP A 248 -4.96 15.17 -7.78
N ILE A 249 -5.62 14.29 -8.53
CA ILE A 249 -4.96 13.22 -9.30
C ILE A 249 -4.08 13.81 -10.40
N GLU A 250 -4.55 14.83 -11.14
CA GLU A 250 -3.77 15.50 -12.18
C GLU A 250 -2.49 16.15 -11.63
N MET A 251 -2.57 16.76 -10.44
CA MET A 251 -1.42 17.32 -9.73
C MET A 251 -0.49 16.21 -9.19
N THR A 252 -1.06 15.19 -8.56
CA THR A 252 -0.28 14.11 -7.93
C THR A 252 0.46 13.28 -8.99
N ALA A 253 -0.13 13.07 -10.15
CA ALA A 253 0.49 12.35 -11.27
C ALA A 253 1.68 13.09 -11.90
N GLN A 254 1.97 14.34 -11.53
CA GLN A 254 3.18 15.06 -11.94
C GLN A 254 4.44 14.60 -11.18
N ASN A 255 4.31 13.65 -10.27
CA ASN A 255 5.43 13.01 -9.58
C ASN A 255 5.81 11.71 -10.28
N PRO A 256 6.98 11.09 -9.96
CA PRO A 256 7.27 9.72 -10.34
C PRO A 256 6.14 8.76 -9.97
N VAL A 257 5.75 7.90 -10.89
CA VAL A 257 4.62 6.97 -10.73
C VAL A 257 5.11 5.53 -10.72
N LEU A 258 4.61 4.73 -9.79
CA LEU A 258 4.74 3.27 -9.79
C LEU A 258 3.39 2.63 -10.07
N LEU A 259 3.35 1.70 -11.02
CA LEU A 259 2.20 0.85 -11.31
C LEU A 259 2.63 -0.61 -11.20
N LYS A 260 2.22 -1.28 -10.14
CA LYS A 260 2.54 -2.70 -9.93
C LYS A 260 1.29 -3.43 -9.46
N ALA A 261 1.04 -4.58 -10.03
CA ALA A 261 -0.14 -5.40 -9.74
C ALA A 261 -1.46 -4.59 -9.86
N ALA A 262 -1.52 -3.64 -10.81
CA ALA A 262 -2.66 -2.75 -11.04
C ALA A 262 -3.85 -3.43 -11.73
N SER A 263 -3.80 -4.76 -11.88
CA SER A 263 -4.90 -5.61 -12.37
C SER A 263 -5.43 -5.23 -13.75
N HIS A 264 -4.62 -4.59 -14.60
CA HIS A 264 -5.01 -4.08 -15.93
C HIS A 264 -6.20 -3.12 -15.89
N LEU A 265 -6.37 -2.35 -14.81
CA LEU A 265 -7.47 -1.40 -14.67
C LEU A 265 -7.30 -0.17 -15.56
N LEU A 266 -6.08 0.34 -15.71
CA LEU A 266 -5.84 1.56 -16.48
C LEU A 266 -6.19 1.46 -17.97
N PRO A 267 -6.01 0.33 -18.67
CA PRO A 267 -6.50 0.18 -20.04
C PRO A 267 -8.04 0.15 -20.18
N ASP A 268 -8.74 -0.15 -19.09
CA ASP A 268 -10.20 -0.22 -19.10
C ASP A 268 -10.84 1.15 -19.37
N PRO A 269 -11.94 1.23 -20.15
CA PRO A 269 -12.63 2.49 -20.49
C PRO A 269 -13.19 3.24 -19.27
N TYR A 270 -13.27 2.63 -18.10
CA TYR A 270 -13.72 3.27 -16.87
C TYR A 270 -12.64 4.03 -16.09
N PHE A 271 -11.38 4.05 -16.56
CA PHE A 271 -10.24 4.71 -15.89
C PHE A 271 -9.56 5.75 -16.78
N THR A 272 -10.30 6.39 -17.70
CA THR A 272 -9.73 7.30 -18.70
C THR A 272 -9.11 8.55 -18.08
N ALA A 273 -9.72 9.09 -17.04
CA ALA A 273 -9.23 10.28 -16.34
C ALA A 273 -7.89 10.01 -15.62
N CYS A 274 -7.82 8.92 -14.85
CA CYS A 274 -6.60 8.54 -14.16
C CYS A 274 -5.47 8.22 -15.15
N ARG A 275 -5.78 7.43 -16.19
CA ARG A 275 -4.83 7.12 -17.27
C ARG A 275 -4.30 8.40 -17.94
N ALA A 276 -5.17 9.32 -18.33
CA ALA A 276 -4.78 10.57 -18.96
C ALA A 276 -3.86 11.40 -18.05
N ALA A 277 -4.18 11.52 -16.76
CA ALA A 277 -3.37 12.24 -15.80
C ALA A 277 -1.93 11.66 -15.72
N ILE A 278 -1.79 10.33 -15.63
CA ILE A 278 -0.49 9.66 -15.58
C ILE A 278 0.27 9.85 -16.89
N VAL A 279 -0.37 9.59 -18.03
CA VAL A 279 0.27 9.72 -19.35
C VAL A 279 0.74 11.14 -19.61
N THR A 280 -0.02 12.14 -19.16
CA THR A 280 0.33 13.56 -19.38
C THR A 280 1.31 14.08 -18.33
N GLY A 281 1.22 13.64 -17.07
CA GLY A 281 1.93 14.24 -15.94
C GLY A 281 3.25 13.55 -15.58
N ALA A 282 3.29 12.22 -15.58
CA ALA A 282 4.41 11.47 -14.98
C ALA A 282 5.77 11.77 -15.62
N PRO A 283 6.76 12.29 -14.86
CA PRO A 283 8.13 12.50 -15.38
C PRO A 283 8.90 11.18 -15.47
N LEU A 284 8.55 10.21 -14.65
CA LEU A 284 9.09 8.86 -14.62
C LEU A 284 7.92 7.91 -14.31
N LEU A 285 7.77 6.89 -15.11
CA LEU A 285 6.84 5.81 -14.83
C LEU A 285 7.59 4.49 -14.80
N ILE A 286 7.34 3.71 -13.76
CA ILE A 286 7.81 2.33 -13.61
C ILE A 286 6.57 1.45 -13.49
N GLN A 287 6.49 0.40 -14.29
CA GLN A 287 5.35 -0.50 -14.21
C GLN A 287 5.71 -1.95 -14.52
N ASP A 288 4.86 -2.87 -14.06
CA ASP A 288 4.78 -4.22 -14.61
C ASP A 288 3.76 -4.29 -15.76
N GLU A 289 3.53 -5.48 -16.28
CA GLU A 289 2.59 -5.71 -17.39
C GLU A 289 1.13 -5.37 -17.06
N THR A 290 0.79 -5.13 -15.79
CA THR A 290 -0.59 -4.86 -15.36
C THR A 290 -0.99 -3.38 -15.37
N GLY A 291 -0.05 -2.51 -15.73
CA GLY A 291 -0.25 -1.04 -15.76
C GLY A 291 -0.90 -0.54 -17.04
N LEU A 292 -0.31 0.50 -17.64
CA LEU A 292 -0.74 1.09 -18.91
C LEU A 292 -0.46 0.17 -20.10
N ASP A 293 -1.22 0.32 -21.17
CA ASP A 293 -0.90 -0.27 -22.46
C ASP A 293 0.41 0.27 -23.03
N TYR A 294 1.11 -0.54 -23.82
CA TYR A 294 2.41 -0.16 -24.40
C TYR A 294 2.32 1.08 -25.29
N ALA A 295 1.22 1.26 -26.00
CA ALA A 295 0.96 2.47 -26.80
C ALA A 295 0.91 3.74 -25.93
N ASP A 296 0.35 3.67 -24.72
CA ASP A 296 0.32 4.79 -23.80
C ASP A 296 1.70 5.09 -23.20
N LEU A 297 2.51 4.05 -22.92
CA LEU A 297 3.91 4.24 -22.48
C LEU A 297 4.72 5.03 -23.50
N LYS A 298 4.59 4.71 -24.81
CA LYS A 298 5.27 5.40 -25.89
C LYS A 298 4.92 6.89 -26.01
N LYS A 299 3.75 7.31 -25.51
CA LYS A 299 3.37 8.74 -25.46
C LYS A 299 4.12 9.51 -24.36
N ILE A 300 4.64 8.81 -23.35
CA ILE A 300 5.45 9.42 -22.29
C ILE A 300 6.89 9.63 -22.75
N GLY A 301 7.48 8.62 -23.40
CA GLY A 301 8.87 8.67 -23.87
C GLY A 301 9.40 7.30 -24.29
N ASP A 302 10.72 7.16 -24.35
CA ASP A 302 11.37 5.91 -24.71
C ASP A 302 11.23 4.88 -23.60
N VAL A 303 10.70 3.70 -23.95
CA VAL A 303 10.40 2.63 -23.01
C VAL A 303 11.59 1.67 -22.93
N LYS A 304 12.17 1.55 -21.73
CA LYS A 304 13.15 0.50 -21.42
C LYS A 304 12.42 -0.76 -20.95
N LEU A 305 12.72 -1.89 -21.58
CA LEU A 305 12.12 -3.20 -21.28
C LEU A 305 13.09 -4.02 -20.42
N TYR A 306 12.60 -4.51 -19.29
CA TYR A 306 13.36 -5.37 -18.37
C TYR A 306 12.69 -6.74 -18.26
N GLY A 307 13.52 -7.78 -18.25
CA GLY A 307 13.05 -9.17 -18.12
C GLY A 307 12.45 -9.73 -19.41
N ARG A 308 11.38 -10.51 -19.29
CA ARG A 308 10.72 -11.20 -20.41
C ARG A 308 9.20 -11.15 -20.24
N PHE A 309 8.49 -10.99 -21.34
CA PHE A 309 7.04 -11.00 -21.35
C PHE A 309 6.53 -11.78 -22.57
N ALA A 310 5.77 -12.85 -22.32
CA ALA A 310 5.20 -13.70 -23.37
C ALA A 310 3.66 -13.66 -23.40
N GLY A 311 3.05 -12.80 -22.60
CA GLY A 311 1.60 -12.63 -22.53
C GLY A 311 1.06 -12.54 -21.11
N VAL A 312 -0.15 -12.02 -20.99
CA VAL A 312 -0.87 -11.80 -19.75
C VAL A 312 -1.21 -13.13 -19.06
N HIS A 313 -1.20 -13.14 -17.73
CA HIS A 313 -1.59 -14.31 -16.97
C HIS A 313 -3.07 -14.67 -17.22
N LYS A 314 -3.37 -15.96 -17.32
CA LYS A 314 -4.71 -16.51 -17.68
C LYS A 314 -5.87 -16.07 -16.76
N LEU A 315 -5.58 -15.54 -15.60
CA LEU A 315 -6.59 -14.98 -14.70
C LEU A 315 -7.19 -13.66 -15.20
N PHE A 316 -6.52 -12.98 -16.12
CA PHE A 316 -6.96 -11.70 -16.67
C PHE A 316 -7.48 -11.88 -18.09
N LYS A 317 -8.55 -11.15 -18.43
CA LYS A 317 -9.14 -11.16 -19.76
C LYS A 317 -8.44 -10.20 -20.73
N GLN A 318 -7.81 -9.16 -20.19
CA GLN A 318 -7.07 -8.17 -20.93
C GLN A 318 -5.89 -8.82 -21.67
N GLN A 319 -5.62 -8.31 -22.86
CA GLN A 319 -4.49 -8.74 -23.67
C GLN A 319 -3.57 -7.53 -23.87
N GLN A 320 -2.27 -7.78 -23.99
CA GLN A 320 -1.25 -6.76 -24.22
C GLN A 320 -0.44 -7.09 -25.49
N PRO A 321 -1.08 -7.15 -26.67
CA PRO A 321 -0.43 -7.64 -27.89
C PRO A 321 0.77 -6.77 -28.32
N GLU A 322 0.67 -5.43 -28.17
CA GLU A 322 1.79 -4.54 -28.49
C GLU A 322 2.97 -4.72 -27.52
N LEU A 323 2.72 -4.96 -26.23
CA LEU A 323 3.78 -5.25 -25.28
C LEU A 323 4.45 -6.59 -25.59
N VAL A 324 3.67 -7.62 -25.95
CA VAL A 324 4.22 -8.91 -26.40
C VAL A 324 5.09 -8.72 -27.61
N ALA A 325 4.63 -7.96 -28.62
CA ALA A 325 5.40 -7.68 -29.83
C ALA A 325 6.71 -6.91 -29.50
N ALA A 326 6.63 -5.91 -28.63
CA ALA A 326 7.82 -5.13 -28.22
C ALA A 326 8.88 -6.00 -27.53
N TYR A 327 8.48 -6.91 -26.65
CA TYR A 327 9.40 -7.86 -26.02
C TYR A 327 9.96 -8.90 -27.02
N ALA A 328 9.15 -9.36 -27.97
CA ALA A 328 9.60 -10.26 -29.02
C ALA A 328 10.61 -9.59 -29.95
N GLU A 329 10.38 -8.34 -30.35
CA GLU A 329 11.29 -7.54 -31.18
C GLU A 329 12.60 -7.23 -30.46
N ALA A 330 12.52 -6.82 -29.19
CA ALA A 330 13.70 -6.56 -28.36
C ALA A 330 14.54 -7.83 -28.14
N GLY A 331 13.92 -8.99 -28.06
CA GLY A 331 14.60 -10.27 -27.94
C GLY A 331 15.62 -10.30 -26.80
N GLN A 332 16.90 -10.49 -27.13
CA GLN A 332 18.01 -10.51 -26.16
C GLN A 332 18.47 -9.10 -25.72
N ASN A 333 17.96 -8.04 -26.33
CA ASN A 333 18.30 -6.67 -25.96
C ASN A 333 17.48 -6.16 -24.75
N THR A 334 16.58 -6.96 -24.19
CA THR A 334 15.93 -6.63 -22.93
C THR A 334 16.94 -6.60 -21.78
N LEU A 335 16.77 -5.64 -20.87
CA LEU A 335 17.65 -5.51 -19.71
C LEU A 335 17.33 -6.58 -18.65
N PRO A 336 18.32 -6.97 -17.81
CA PRO A 336 18.10 -7.94 -16.76
C PRO A 336 17.07 -7.50 -15.73
N LEU A 337 16.21 -8.42 -15.27
CA LEU A 337 15.32 -8.24 -14.14
C LEU A 337 15.57 -9.35 -13.12
N PRO A 338 16.29 -9.08 -12.01
CA PRO A 338 16.78 -10.13 -11.11
C PRO A 338 15.74 -10.65 -10.11
N PHE A 339 14.54 -10.07 -10.07
CA PHE A 339 13.45 -10.46 -9.17
C PHE A 339 12.18 -10.81 -9.95
N ALA A 340 11.28 -11.51 -9.30
CA ALA A 340 9.95 -11.80 -9.83
C ALA A 340 8.94 -11.75 -8.68
N TYR A 341 7.82 -11.10 -8.91
CA TYR A 341 6.65 -11.10 -8.04
C TYR A 341 5.42 -11.46 -8.88
N SER A 342 4.25 -11.57 -8.25
CA SER A 342 3.03 -11.89 -8.97
C SER A 342 2.82 -13.38 -9.23
N TYR A 343 1.80 -13.68 -9.98
CA TYR A 343 1.45 -15.04 -10.42
C TYR A 343 2.46 -15.63 -11.43
N GLN A 344 3.31 -14.79 -11.99
CA GLN A 344 4.29 -15.16 -13.02
C GLN A 344 5.71 -15.26 -12.44
N LYS A 345 5.94 -16.27 -11.61
CA LYS A 345 7.23 -16.45 -10.91
C LYS A 345 8.34 -17.04 -11.79
N SER A 346 8.05 -17.50 -12.99
CA SER A 346 9.09 -18.07 -13.84
C SER A 346 10.01 -16.97 -14.36
N ALA A 347 11.30 -17.29 -14.53
CA ALA A 347 12.28 -16.37 -15.11
C ALA A 347 11.89 -15.90 -16.53
N GLU A 348 11.01 -16.63 -17.19
CA GLU A 348 10.55 -16.35 -18.55
C GLU A 348 9.34 -15.40 -18.62
N ARG A 349 8.76 -15.05 -17.49
CA ARG A 349 7.51 -14.27 -17.43
C ARG A 349 7.56 -13.12 -16.42
N ARG A 350 8.72 -12.60 -16.10
CA ARG A 350 8.87 -11.43 -15.25
C ARG A 350 9.21 -10.23 -16.11
N SER A 351 8.41 -9.22 -16.06
CA SER A 351 8.58 -8.02 -16.88
C SER A 351 8.44 -6.75 -16.06
N MET A 352 9.19 -5.75 -16.46
CA MET A 352 9.05 -4.39 -15.96
C MET A 352 9.39 -3.40 -17.08
N GLN A 353 8.66 -2.31 -17.15
CA GLN A 353 8.89 -1.23 -18.10
C GLN A 353 9.22 0.03 -17.32
N VAL A 354 10.22 0.75 -17.78
CA VAL A 354 10.62 2.06 -17.26
C VAL A 354 10.59 3.05 -18.39
N VAL A 355 9.84 4.13 -18.21
CA VAL A 355 9.78 5.22 -19.17
C VAL A 355 10.04 6.56 -18.47
N ARG A 356 10.88 7.40 -19.06
CA ARG A 356 11.12 8.76 -18.63
C ARG A 356 10.53 9.70 -19.66
N ARG A 357 9.86 10.75 -19.20
CA ARG A 357 9.36 11.78 -20.10
C ARG A 357 10.53 12.44 -20.81
N SER A 358 10.42 12.52 -22.11
CA SER A 358 11.35 13.33 -22.91
C SER A 358 11.19 14.81 -22.52
N PRO A 359 12.30 15.57 -22.46
CA PRO A 359 12.27 17.00 -22.15
C PRO A 359 11.37 17.81 -23.08
#